data_3495a0698ad65e8c4d03248a53c76398
#
_entry.id   3495a0698ad65e8c4d03248a53c76398
#
_cell.length_a   1.000
_cell.length_b   1.000
_cell.length_c   1.000
_cell.angle_alpha   90.00
_cell.angle_beta   90.00
_cell.angle_gamma   90.00
#
_symmetry.space_group_name_H-M   'P 1'
#
loop_
_entity.id
_entity.type
_entity.pdbx_description
1 polymer ?
#
loop_
_entity_poly.entity_id
_entity_poly.type
_entity_poly.pdbx_seq_one_letter_code
_entity_poly.pdbx_strand_id
1 'polypeptide(L)'
;MKKIKRTLPVLLASMLICGGLTAQENDFDLGSQRSESQEVNQVPGQALDHHGLIINPTPHSLQWIEGKMLDISRGFRLKGKQSGMAGEMDFLTIGKKGADLRIDFGTVQAKKKGVKPVSGAYELVIDSKGVCITAYDEKGAFYGLQTLRAVMESPVSADGKLPCLTVNDYPDLPYRGVVEGFYGTPWSHEVRLSLIDFYGKFKMNYYLYGPKDDPYHSCPNWRQPYPEKDAGNIRELVEACNRNRVDFVWAIHPGQDIKWNEEDYRNLVNKFNWMYDLGVRSFAIFFDDISGEGTNPNKQTALLNRLHEDFVKVKEGVAPLIVCPTDYSKLWANPTPKGSLAIYGKTLDPSINVFWTGDVVCSDLTRETMTG
;
A
#
# COMPACT_ATOMS: atom_id res chain seq x y z
N MET A 1 -28.57 38.29 12.18
CA MET A 1 -27.54 37.25 12.19
C MET A 1 -28.17 35.96 11.63
N LYS A 2 -27.99 35.69 10.33
CA LYS A 2 -28.53 34.51 9.67
C LYS A 2 -27.56 33.34 9.85
N LYS A 3 -28.00 32.26 10.49
CA LYS A 3 -27.30 30.98 10.53
C LYS A 3 -27.21 30.42 9.11
N ILE A 4 -26.02 30.39 8.56
CA ILE A 4 -25.75 29.69 7.32
C ILE A 4 -25.77 28.20 7.67
N LYS A 5 -26.83 27.51 7.26
CA LYS A 5 -26.88 26.07 7.23
C LYS A 5 -25.86 25.62 6.16
N ARG A 6 -24.73 25.08 6.59
CA ARG A 6 -23.82 24.34 5.73
C ARG A 6 -24.49 23.00 5.38
N THR A 7 -25.26 22.98 4.31
CA THR A 7 -25.77 21.77 3.70
C THR A 7 -24.87 21.42 2.52
N LEU A 8 -24.15 20.38 2.70
CA LEU A 8 -23.66 19.37 1.77
C LEU A 8 -23.61 19.67 0.25
N PRO A 9 -22.42 19.90 -0.27
CA PRO A 9 -22.12 19.42 -1.62
C PRO A 9 -21.20 18.16 -1.63
N VAL A 10 -20.76 17.67 -0.48
CA VAL A 10 -19.77 16.61 -0.38
C VAL A 10 -20.30 15.22 -0.75
N LEU A 11 -21.58 14.96 -0.55
CA LEU A 11 -22.19 13.66 -0.91
C LEU A 11 -22.27 13.41 -2.42
N LEU A 12 -22.25 14.45 -3.26
CA LEU A 12 -22.31 14.26 -4.72
C LEU A 12 -20.95 13.94 -5.36
N ALA A 13 -19.85 14.40 -4.79
CA ALA A 13 -18.53 14.18 -5.37
C ALA A 13 -17.97 12.77 -5.09
N SER A 14 -18.30 12.18 -3.93
CA SER A 14 -17.90 10.82 -3.60
C SER A 14 -18.75 9.74 -4.28
N MET A 15 -19.98 10.05 -4.68
CA MET A 15 -20.82 9.13 -5.44
C MET A 15 -20.42 8.99 -6.92
N LEU A 16 -19.69 9.95 -7.48
CA LEU A 16 -19.27 9.94 -8.89
C LEU A 16 -18.06 9.04 -9.17
N ILE A 17 -17.34 8.60 -8.13
CA ILE A 17 -16.11 7.80 -8.31
C ILE A 17 -16.32 6.31 -8.02
N CYS A 18 -17.40 5.92 -7.32
CA CYS A 18 -17.52 4.56 -6.77
C CYS A 18 -18.83 3.87 -7.13
N GLY A 19 -19.38 3.99 -8.27
CA GLY A 19 -20.51 3.16 -8.41
C GLY A 19 -21.26 3.21 -9.69
N GLY A 20 -21.45 2.08 -10.28
CA GLY A 20 -22.35 1.89 -11.40
C GLY A 20 -23.66 2.65 -11.24
N LEU A 21 -23.73 3.82 -11.80
CA LEU A 21 -24.98 4.47 -12.15
C LEU A 21 -25.40 3.86 -13.48
N THR A 22 -26.57 3.23 -13.46
CA THR A 22 -27.31 2.89 -14.67
C THR A 22 -27.31 4.09 -15.59
N ALA A 23 -26.85 3.83 -16.81
CA ALA A 23 -26.67 4.80 -17.87
C ALA A 23 -27.87 5.75 -17.99
N GLN A 24 -27.67 7.00 -17.67
CA GLN A 24 -28.15 8.08 -18.50
C GLN A 24 -26.93 8.59 -19.26
N GLU A 25 -26.98 8.43 -20.56
CA GLU A 25 -26.03 8.97 -21.51
C GLU A 25 -25.94 10.49 -21.33
N ASN A 26 -24.96 10.89 -20.53
CA ASN A 26 -24.36 12.20 -20.67
C ASN A 26 -22.94 11.87 -21.15
N ASP A 27 -22.71 12.14 -22.40
CA ASP A 27 -21.39 12.16 -23.04
C ASP A 27 -20.46 13.07 -22.22
N PHE A 28 -19.81 12.51 -21.22
CA PHE A 28 -18.62 13.09 -20.65
C PHE A 28 -17.46 12.62 -21.52
N ASP A 29 -17.23 13.39 -22.57
CA ASP A 29 -16.06 13.21 -23.44
C ASP A 29 -14.78 13.47 -22.62
N LEU A 30 -14.24 12.42 -22.01
CA LEU A 30 -12.91 12.41 -21.40
C LEU A 30 -11.78 12.54 -22.45
N GLY A 31 -12.12 12.59 -23.73
CA GLY A 31 -11.16 12.70 -24.85
C GLY A 31 -10.80 14.13 -25.25
N SER A 32 -11.63 15.13 -24.96
CA SER A 32 -11.48 16.47 -25.55
C SER A 32 -10.67 17.48 -24.71
N GLN A 33 -10.19 17.12 -23.54
CA GLN A 33 -9.33 18.00 -22.71
C GLN A 33 -7.86 17.56 -22.62
N ARG A 34 -7.42 16.63 -23.43
CA ARG A 34 -5.98 16.49 -23.66
C ARG A 34 -5.54 17.61 -24.59
N SER A 35 -4.99 18.68 -24.03
CA SER A 35 -4.26 19.65 -24.82
C SER A 35 -3.14 18.94 -25.58
N GLU A 36 -3.10 19.06 -26.89
CA GLU A 36 -2.12 18.46 -27.82
C GLU A 36 -0.68 18.96 -27.64
N SER A 37 -0.31 19.52 -26.49
CA SER A 37 1.01 20.14 -26.30
C SER A 37 1.71 19.78 -24.99
N GLN A 38 1.31 18.74 -24.30
CA GLN A 38 2.23 18.15 -23.34
C GLN A 38 2.96 17.03 -24.06
N GLU A 39 4.21 17.30 -24.47
CA GLU A 39 5.23 16.26 -24.49
C GLU A 39 5.08 15.56 -23.15
N VAL A 40 4.47 14.39 -23.16
CA VAL A 40 4.47 13.48 -22.05
C VAL A 40 5.96 13.25 -21.79
N ASN A 41 6.53 13.94 -20.83
CA ASN A 41 7.85 13.62 -20.33
C ASN A 41 7.81 12.11 -20.11
N GLN A 42 8.60 11.39 -20.90
CA GLN A 42 8.64 9.94 -20.86
C GLN A 42 8.82 9.58 -19.40
N VAL A 43 7.76 9.09 -18.79
CA VAL A 43 7.85 8.52 -17.45
C VAL A 43 8.97 7.49 -17.58
N PRO A 44 10.03 7.57 -16.76
CA PRO A 44 11.06 6.55 -16.81
C PRO A 44 10.34 5.21 -16.76
N GLY A 45 10.32 4.48 -17.87
CA GLY A 45 9.56 3.27 -17.93
C GLY A 45 8.78 2.95 -19.17
N GLN A 46 8.41 3.90 -19.97
CA GLN A 46 7.82 3.60 -21.27
C GLN A 46 8.85 3.10 -22.31
N ALA A 47 10.13 3.19 -22.00
CA ALA A 47 11.21 2.75 -22.87
C ALA A 47 11.51 1.24 -22.84
N LEU A 48 10.75 0.44 -22.09
CA LEU A 48 11.07 -0.96 -21.86
C LEU A 48 10.24 -1.93 -22.72
N ASP A 49 9.68 -1.50 -23.84
CA ASP A 49 9.22 -2.43 -24.86
C ASP A 49 10.42 -2.93 -25.69
N HIS A 50 11.31 -3.67 -25.05
CA HIS A 50 12.33 -4.42 -25.75
C HIS A 50 11.69 -5.71 -26.27
N HIS A 51 11.12 -5.63 -27.48
CA HIS A 51 10.61 -6.82 -28.18
C HIS A 51 9.56 -7.62 -27.37
N GLY A 52 8.67 -6.93 -26.66
CA GLY A 52 7.63 -7.58 -25.87
C GLY A 52 8.02 -7.93 -24.42
N LEU A 53 9.07 -7.32 -23.88
CA LEU A 53 9.36 -7.39 -22.43
C LEU A 53 8.49 -6.37 -21.67
N ILE A 54 7.70 -6.85 -20.73
CA ILE A 54 6.80 -6.02 -19.91
C ILE A 54 7.15 -6.22 -18.44
N ILE A 55 7.73 -5.20 -17.80
CA ILE A 55 7.99 -5.18 -16.36
C ILE A 55 7.26 -3.97 -15.76
N ASN A 56 6.31 -4.24 -14.89
CA ASN A 56 5.54 -3.21 -14.21
C ASN A 56 5.50 -3.45 -12.69
N PRO A 57 5.87 -2.48 -11.83
CA PRO A 57 6.41 -1.16 -12.17
C PRO A 57 7.73 -1.24 -12.91
N THR A 58 8.02 -0.20 -13.71
CA THR A 58 9.27 -0.11 -14.43
C THR A 58 10.46 -0.02 -13.49
N PRO A 59 11.50 -0.83 -13.66
CA PRO A 59 12.68 -0.78 -12.82
C PRO A 59 13.58 0.43 -13.13
N HIS A 60 14.35 0.88 -12.16
CA HIS A 60 15.29 1.98 -12.32
C HIS A 60 16.36 1.74 -13.37
N SER A 61 16.78 0.50 -13.56
CA SER A 61 17.78 0.14 -14.56
C SER A 61 17.50 -1.24 -15.11
N LEU A 62 17.59 -1.34 -16.43
CA LEU A 62 17.53 -2.59 -17.17
C LEU A 62 18.69 -2.62 -18.19
N GLN A 63 19.48 -3.67 -18.17
CA GLN A 63 20.51 -3.95 -19.14
C GLN A 63 20.16 -5.23 -19.88
N TRP A 64 19.85 -5.12 -21.15
CA TRP A 64 19.55 -6.25 -22.03
C TRP A 64 20.80 -6.80 -22.67
N ILE A 65 20.90 -8.13 -22.83
CA ILE A 65 21.97 -8.80 -23.54
C ILE A 65 21.40 -9.45 -24.80
N GLU A 66 21.52 -8.76 -25.93
CA GLU A 66 20.95 -9.22 -27.19
C GLU A 66 21.42 -10.63 -27.58
N GLY A 67 20.48 -11.39 -28.17
CA GLY A 67 20.73 -12.72 -28.71
C GLY A 67 21.02 -13.80 -27.70
N LYS A 68 20.99 -13.52 -26.40
CA LYS A 68 21.20 -14.52 -25.36
C LYS A 68 19.90 -14.82 -24.61
N MET A 69 19.58 -16.11 -24.51
CA MET A 69 18.41 -16.62 -23.81
C MET A 69 18.82 -17.71 -22.81
N LEU A 70 18.10 -17.77 -21.70
CA LEU A 70 18.18 -18.86 -20.72
C LEU A 70 17.03 -19.84 -20.97
N ASP A 71 17.34 -21.10 -21.17
CA ASP A 71 16.33 -22.17 -21.28
C ASP A 71 15.81 -22.57 -19.90
N ILE A 72 14.51 -22.38 -19.67
CA ILE A 72 13.79 -22.78 -18.46
C ILE A 72 12.73 -23.87 -18.71
N SER A 73 12.78 -24.55 -19.85
CA SER A 73 11.82 -25.61 -20.21
C SER A 73 11.73 -26.72 -19.17
N ARG A 74 12.79 -26.92 -18.37
CA ARG A 74 12.86 -27.88 -17.26
C ARG A 74 12.63 -27.24 -15.89
N GLY A 75 12.16 -26.01 -15.83
CA GLY A 75 12.00 -25.24 -14.61
C GLY A 75 13.34 -24.82 -13.99
N PHE A 76 13.32 -24.67 -12.67
CA PHE A 76 14.45 -24.16 -11.89
C PHE A 76 14.96 -25.16 -10.86
N ARG A 77 16.25 -25.09 -10.57
CA ARG A 77 16.92 -25.80 -9.49
C ARG A 77 17.40 -24.78 -8.45
N LEU A 78 16.86 -24.86 -7.25
CA LEU A 78 17.23 -23.94 -6.17
C LEU A 78 18.69 -24.11 -5.73
N LYS A 79 19.39 -23.02 -5.55
CA LYS A 79 20.76 -22.91 -5.05
C LYS A 79 20.84 -22.03 -3.82
N GLY A 80 21.55 -22.51 -2.78
CA GLY A 80 21.71 -21.75 -1.54
C GLY A 80 20.59 -22.00 -0.51
N LYS A 81 20.53 -21.16 0.52
CA LYS A 81 19.53 -21.25 1.60
C LYS A 81 18.42 -20.22 1.35
N GLN A 82 17.32 -20.65 0.76
CA GLN A 82 16.11 -19.82 0.54
C GLN A 82 15.08 -20.05 1.66
N SER A 83 15.51 -20.04 2.92
CA SER A 83 14.59 -20.20 4.04
C SER A 83 13.57 -19.05 4.08
N GLY A 84 12.28 -19.38 4.09
CA GLY A 84 11.19 -18.42 4.24
C GLY A 84 10.49 -17.99 2.96
N MET A 85 10.98 -18.36 1.76
CA MET A 85 10.41 -17.91 0.48
C MET A 85 9.68 -19.00 -0.33
N ALA A 86 9.46 -20.18 0.24
CA ALA A 86 8.89 -21.30 -0.51
C ALA A 86 7.48 -21.03 -1.07
N GLY A 87 6.61 -20.37 -0.29
CA GLY A 87 5.26 -20.00 -0.73
C GLY A 87 5.21 -18.82 -1.70
N GLU A 88 6.31 -18.11 -1.85
CA GLU A 88 6.40 -16.94 -2.74
C GLU A 88 6.91 -17.34 -4.14
N MET A 89 7.25 -18.61 -4.32
CA MET A 89 7.77 -19.22 -5.55
C MET A 89 6.79 -20.19 -6.21
N ASP A 90 5.51 -20.17 -5.81
CA ASP A 90 4.47 -21.08 -6.31
C ASP A 90 4.22 -20.99 -7.83
N PHE A 91 4.55 -19.85 -8.43
CA PHE A 91 4.51 -19.65 -9.89
C PHE A 91 5.70 -20.30 -10.62
N LEU A 92 6.68 -20.86 -9.92
CA LEU A 92 7.88 -21.49 -10.49
C LEU A 92 7.78 -23.03 -10.46
N THR A 93 8.17 -23.66 -11.55
CA THR A 93 8.41 -25.11 -11.55
C THR A 93 9.79 -25.38 -10.94
N ILE A 94 9.81 -25.90 -9.71
CA ILE A 94 11.04 -26.21 -8.98
C ILE A 94 11.33 -27.70 -9.01
N GLY A 95 12.55 -28.07 -9.37
CA GLY A 95 12.96 -29.47 -9.43
C GLY A 95 14.48 -29.69 -9.23
N LYS A 96 14.90 -30.95 -9.44
CA LYS A 96 16.34 -31.34 -9.34
C LYS A 96 17.14 -30.95 -10.57
N LYS A 97 16.48 -30.73 -11.70
CA LYS A 97 17.06 -30.34 -13.00
C LYS A 97 16.44 -29.01 -13.43
N GLY A 98 17.16 -28.27 -14.27
CA GLY A 98 16.71 -26.98 -14.76
C GLY A 98 17.76 -25.90 -14.58
N ALA A 99 17.39 -24.67 -14.88
CA ALA A 99 18.23 -23.49 -14.68
C ALA A 99 18.50 -23.26 -13.18
N ASP A 100 19.67 -22.76 -12.83
CA ASP A 100 19.96 -22.44 -11.44
C ASP A 100 19.14 -21.20 -11.02
N LEU A 101 18.48 -21.26 -9.85
CA LEU A 101 17.85 -20.10 -9.21
C LEU A 101 18.50 -19.89 -7.85
N ARG A 102 19.13 -18.75 -7.68
CA ARG A 102 19.77 -18.35 -6.43
C ARG A 102 19.13 -17.05 -5.93
N ILE A 103 18.77 -17.04 -4.67
CA ILE A 103 18.23 -15.85 -3.99
C ILE A 103 19.10 -15.63 -2.76
N ASP A 104 19.77 -14.49 -2.70
CA ASP A 104 20.57 -14.06 -1.56
C ASP A 104 20.03 -12.70 -1.08
N PHE A 105 19.84 -12.54 0.22
CA PHE A 105 19.48 -11.24 0.78
C PHE A 105 20.21 -10.96 2.08
N GLY A 106 20.24 -9.68 2.44
CA GLY A 106 20.92 -9.17 3.61
C GLY A 106 21.95 -8.09 3.26
N THR A 107 22.24 -7.23 4.22
CA THR A 107 23.05 -6.02 4.04
C THR A 107 24.47 -6.32 3.52
N VAL A 108 25.08 -7.43 3.93
CA VAL A 108 26.44 -7.81 3.49
C VAL A 108 26.45 -8.22 2.03
N GLN A 109 25.50 -9.06 1.59
CA GLN A 109 25.37 -9.51 0.22
C GLN A 109 25.03 -8.36 -0.72
N ALA A 110 24.05 -7.53 -0.32
CA ALA A 110 23.66 -6.33 -1.04
C ALA A 110 24.84 -5.37 -1.27
N LYS A 111 25.61 -5.08 -0.22
CA LYS A 111 26.79 -4.21 -0.31
C LYS A 111 27.85 -4.75 -1.30
N LYS A 112 28.12 -6.07 -1.30
CA LYS A 112 29.08 -6.71 -2.22
C LYS A 112 28.69 -6.56 -3.69
N LYS A 113 27.38 -6.46 -3.96
CA LYS A 113 26.81 -6.34 -5.31
C LYS A 113 26.43 -4.92 -5.70
N GLY A 114 26.61 -3.93 -4.81
CA GLY A 114 26.25 -2.55 -5.08
C GLY A 114 24.74 -2.29 -5.07
N VAL A 115 23.95 -3.18 -4.48
CA VAL A 115 22.51 -2.97 -4.28
C VAL A 115 22.30 -1.81 -3.32
N LYS A 116 21.38 -0.91 -3.66
CA LYS A 116 21.06 0.28 -2.86
C LYS A 116 20.67 -0.11 -1.43
N PRO A 117 21.17 0.56 -0.38
CA PRO A 117 20.90 0.19 1.01
C PRO A 117 19.54 0.72 1.50
N VAL A 118 18.47 0.33 0.82
CA VAL A 118 17.08 0.67 1.17
C VAL A 118 16.22 -0.60 1.13
N SER A 119 15.23 -0.66 2.01
CA SER A 119 14.29 -1.79 2.06
C SER A 119 13.58 -1.95 0.71
N GLY A 120 13.52 -3.19 0.23
CA GLY A 120 12.93 -3.53 -1.05
C GLY A 120 13.88 -3.42 -2.25
N ALA A 121 15.14 -3.00 -2.07
CA ALA A 121 16.12 -2.93 -3.16
C ALA A 121 16.66 -4.31 -3.55
N TYR A 122 16.89 -4.52 -4.85
CA TYR A 122 17.42 -5.76 -5.39
C TYR A 122 18.16 -5.57 -6.72
N GLU A 123 19.03 -6.55 -7.03
CA GLU A 123 19.58 -6.84 -8.34
C GLU A 123 19.01 -8.19 -8.80
N LEU A 124 18.48 -8.27 -10.00
CA LEU A 124 18.12 -9.51 -10.68
C LEU A 124 19.02 -9.68 -11.88
N VAL A 125 19.72 -10.81 -11.98
CA VAL A 125 20.56 -11.20 -13.12
C VAL A 125 20.00 -12.47 -13.72
N ILE A 126 19.70 -12.46 -15.02
CA ILE A 126 19.38 -13.63 -15.83
C ILE A 126 20.52 -13.82 -16.82
N ASP A 127 21.25 -14.90 -16.73
CA ASP A 127 22.33 -15.25 -17.63
C ASP A 127 22.14 -16.65 -18.21
N SER A 128 23.09 -17.14 -19.05
CA SER A 128 23.01 -18.47 -19.70
C SER A 128 23.05 -19.64 -18.73
N LYS A 129 23.34 -19.45 -17.44
CA LYS A 129 23.46 -20.49 -16.41
C LYS A 129 22.24 -20.52 -15.49
N GLY A 130 21.57 -19.38 -15.30
CA GLY A 130 20.44 -19.29 -14.39
C GLY A 130 20.04 -17.88 -14.02
N VAL A 131 19.34 -17.80 -12.91
CA VAL A 131 18.81 -16.56 -12.32
C VAL A 131 19.44 -16.35 -10.95
N CYS A 132 19.91 -15.13 -10.71
CA CYS A 132 20.42 -14.71 -9.41
C CYS A 132 19.69 -13.43 -8.97
N ILE A 133 19.06 -13.49 -7.80
CA ILE A 133 18.48 -12.32 -7.12
C ILE A 133 19.36 -12.03 -5.92
N THR A 134 19.87 -10.79 -5.83
CA THR A 134 20.57 -10.28 -4.67
C THR A 134 19.83 -9.09 -4.12
N ALA A 135 19.42 -9.12 -2.85
CA ALA A 135 18.57 -8.10 -2.28
C ALA A 135 19.10 -7.53 -0.96
N TYR A 136 18.69 -6.30 -0.65
CA TYR A 136 19.03 -5.67 0.61
C TYR A 136 18.38 -6.39 1.80
N ASP A 137 17.13 -6.80 1.63
CA ASP A 137 16.31 -7.49 2.62
C ASP A 137 15.34 -8.49 1.97
N GLU A 138 14.51 -9.11 2.77
CA GLU A 138 13.51 -10.09 2.33
C GLU A 138 12.44 -9.47 1.41
N LYS A 139 12.03 -8.20 1.64
CA LYS A 139 11.12 -7.47 0.74
C LYS A 139 11.75 -7.29 -0.65
N GLY A 140 13.03 -6.94 -0.71
CA GLY A 140 13.77 -6.83 -1.97
C GLY A 140 13.88 -8.17 -2.71
N ALA A 141 14.10 -9.27 -2.00
CA ALA A 141 14.11 -10.60 -2.59
C ALA A 141 12.74 -10.97 -3.18
N PHE A 142 11.66 -10.66 -2.48
CA PHE A 142 10.28 -10.80 -2.98
C PHE A 142 10.04 -9.96 -4.24
N TYR A 143 10.44 -8.69 -4.24
CA TYR A 143 10.27 -7.82 -5.42
C TYR A 143 11.11 -8.28 -6.61
N GLY A 144 12.30 -8.83 -6.37
CA GLY A 144 13.11 -9.48 -7.41
C GLY A 144 12.41 -10.70 -8.02
N LEU A 145 11.72 -11.51 -7.20
CA LEU A 145 10.88 -12.62 -7.67
C LEU A 145 9.69 -12.13 -8.50
N GLN A 146 9.01 -11.05 -8.08
CA GLN A 146 7.91 -10.49 -8.88
C GLN A 146 8.40 -9.93 -10.23
N THR A 147 9.62 -9.40 -10.27
CA THR A 147 10.24 -8.98 -11.54
C THR A 147 10.58 -10.20 -12.41
N LEU A 148 11.12 -11.28 -11.84
CA LEU A 148 11.31 -12.54 -12.56
C LEU A 148 9.98 -13.05 -13.13
N ARG A 149 8.90 -13.03 -12.34
CA ARG A 149 7.56 -13.39 -12.79
C ARG A 149 7.09 -12.53 -13.97
N ALA A 150 7.28 -11.22 -13.90
CA ALA A 150 6.94 -10.32 -15.00
C ALA A 150 7.72 -10.62 -16.27
N VAL A 151 9.02 -10.93 -16.15
CA VAL A 151 9.84 -11.38 -17.29
C VAL A 151 9.31 -12.69 -17.88
N MET A 152 8.95 -13.66 -17.04
CA MET A 152 8.41 -14.96 -17.48
C MET A 152 7.05 -14.82 -18.18
N GLU A 153 6.19 -13.91 -17.70
CA GLU A 153 4.87 -13.64 -18.27
C GLU A 153 4.93 -12.75 -19.54
N SER A 154 6.07 -12.16 -19.83
CA SER A 154 6.25 -11.28 -20.99
C SER A 154 6.26 -12.05 -22.32
N PRO A 155 5.70 -11.50 -23.42
CA PRO A 155 5.69 -12.15 -24.72
C PRO A 155 7.08 -12.60 -25.22
N VAL A 156 8.15 -11.87 -24.88
CA VAL A 156 9.53 -12.21 -25.23
C VAL A 156 9.98 -13.53 -24.61
N SER A 157 9.34 -14.01 -23.56
CA SER A 157 9.66 -15.24 -22.83
C SER A 157 8.83 -16.44 -23.29
N ALA A 158 8.24 -16.37 -24.48
CA ALA A 158 7.54 -17.50 -25.10
C ALA A 158 8.50 -18.71 -25.23
N ASP A 159 7.92 -19.90 -25.32
CA ASP A 159 8.63 -21.17 -25.54
C ASP A 159 9.62 -21.59 -24.42
N GLY A 160 9.40 -21.12 -23.19
CA GLY A 160 10.20 -21.53 -22.03
C GLY A 160 11.64 -21.00 -22.06
N LYS A 161 11.85 -19.83 -22.64
CA LYS A 161 13.15 -19.15 -22.66
C LYS A 161 13.01 -17.75 -22.08
N LEU A 162 13.98 -17.36 -21.26
CA LEU A 162 14.06 -16.00 -20.72
C LEU A 162 15.17 -15.21 -21.37
N PRO A 163 14.96 -13.91 -21.67
CA PRO A 163 16.05 -13.06 -22.14
C PRO A 163 17.11 -12.91 -21.05
N CYS A 164 18.38 -12.91 -21.46
CA CYS A 164 19.46 -12.58 -20.53
C CYS A 164 19.48 -11.07 -20.31
N LEU A 165 19.39 -10.67 -19.04
CA LEU A 165 19.30 -9.26 -18.65
C LEU A 165 19.76 -9.05 -17.20
N THR A 166 20.02 -7.81 -16.85
CA THR A 166 20.24 -7.37 -15.47
C THR A 166 19.25 -6.25 -15.15
N VAL A 167 18.54 -6.38 -14.03
CA VAL A 167 17.66 -5.38 -13.47
C VAL A 167 18.21 -4.91 -12.13
N ASN A 168 18.29 -3.59 -11.92
CA ASN A 168 18.51 -2.99 -10.62
C ASN A 168 17.30 -2.11 -10.28
N ASP A 169 16.72 -2.35 -9.11
CA ASP A 169 15.50 -1.66 -8.74
C ASP A 169 15.38 -1.47 -7.22
N TYR A 170 14.64 -0.46 -6.82
CA TYR A 170 14.34 -0.10 -5.43
C TYR A 170 13.11 0.79 -5.38
N PRO A 171 12.35 0.82 -4.28
CA PRO A 171 11.21 1.72 -4.16
C PRO A 171 11.66 3.18 -3.94
N ASP A 172 11.07 4.12 -4.68
CA ASP A 172 11.26 5.56 -4.45
C ASP A 172 10.40 6.06 -3.29
N LEU A 173 9.23 5.47 -3.11
CA LEU A 173 8.30 5.80 -2.04
C LEU A 173 8.23 4.65 -1.03
N PRO A 174 8.31 4.93 0.28
CA PRO A 174 8.22 3.90 1.31
C PRO A 174 6.83 3.27 1.38
N TYR A 175 5.76 4.02 1.10
CA TYR A 175 4.38 3.56 1.16
C TYR A 175 3.73 3.61 -0.22
N ARG A 176 3.22 2.47 -0.68
CA ARG A 176 2.56 2.32 -1.98
C ARG A 176 1.39 1.36 -1.80
N GLY A 177 0.18 1.86 -1.91
CA GLY A 177 -0.96 1.00 -1.59
C GLY A 177 -2.31 1.62 -1.86
N VAL A 178 -3.32 1.01 -1.29
CA VAL A 178 -4.72 1.35 -1.47
C VAL A 178 -5.40 1.49 -0.13
N VAL A 179 -6.33 2.43 -0.04
CA VAL A 179 -7.23 2.62 1.09
C VAL A 179 -8.62 2.13 0.70
N GLU A 180 -9.13 1.10 1.38
CA GLU A 180 -10.55 0.74 1.32
C GLU A 180 -11.30 1.58 2.35
N GLY A 181 -11.65 2.82 2.01
CA GLY A 181 -12.28 3.78 2.91
C GLY A 181 -13.50 4.47 2.30
N PHE A 182 -14.04 3.93 1.21
CA PHE A 182 -15.18 4.49 0.50
C PHE A 182 -16.52 4.12 1.15
N TYR A 183 -17.55 4.89 0.83
CA TYR A 183 -18.93 4.59 1.18
C TYR A 183 -19.57 3.66 0.14
N GLY A 184 -20.60 2.93 0.53
CA GLY A 184 -21.33 2.00 -0.32
C GLY A 184 -20.97 0.54 -0.02
N THR A 185 -21.16 -0.35 -0.96
CA THR A 185 -20.92 -1.77 -0.76
C THR A 185 -19.42 -2.06 -0.64
N PRO A 186 -18.94 -2.57 0.50
CA PRO A 186 -17.54 -2.96 0.65
C PRO A 186 -17.15 -4.07 -0.34
N TRP A 187 -15.86 -4.19 -0.61
CA TRP A 187 -15.38 -5.34 -1.38
C TRP A 187 -15.70 -6.66 -0.67
N SER A 188 -16.02 -7.71 -1.43
CA SER A 188 -16.17 -9.03 -0.84
C SER A 188 -14.81 -9.55 -0.32
N HIS A 189 -14.86 -10.54 0.56
CA HIS A 189 -13.64 -11.14 1.11
C HIS A 189 -12.75 -11.74 0.00
N GLU A 190 -13.34 -12.40 -0.98
CA GLU A 190 -12.63 -12.98 -2.13
C GLU A 190 -11.98 -11.90 -3.00
N VAL A 191 -12.66 -10.78 -3.21
CA VAL A 191 -12.11 -9.63 -3.94
C VAL A 191 -10.91 -9.04 -3.19
N ARG A 192 -11.00 -8.90 -1.87
CA ARG A 192 -9.87 -8.42 -1.04
C ARG A 192 -8.66 -9.34 -1.17
N LEU A 193 -8.84 -10.66 -1.09
CA LEU A 193 -7.75 -11.62 -1.27
C LEU A 193 -7.12 -11.50 -2.66
N SER A 194 -7.93 -11.42 -3.72
CA SER A 194 -7.44 -11.21 -5.09
C SER A 194 -6.68 -9.89 -5.27
N LEU A 195 -7.16 -8.81 -4.63
CA LEU A 195 -6.46 -7.52 -4.65
C LEU A 195 -5.13 -7.56 -3.91
N ILE A 196 -5.05 -8.29 -2.80
CA ILE A 196 -3.78 -8.46 -2.06
C ILE A 196 -2.74 -9.18 -2.93
N ASP A 197 -3.12 -10.22 -3.68
CA ASP A 197 -2.24 -10.89 -4.63
C ASP A 197 -1.80 -9.93 -5.75
N PHE A 198 -2.72 -9.11 -6.26
CA PHE A 198 -2.39 -8.04 -7.21
C PHE A 198 -1.40 -7.03 -6.60
N TYR A 199 -1.61 -6.60 -5.36
CA TYR A 199 -0.70 -5.65 -4.70
C TYR A 199 0.72 -6.21 -4.61
N GLY A 200 0.86 -7.46 -4.15
CA GLY A 200 2.17 -8.13 -4.10
C GLY A 200 2.82 -8.24 -5.47
N LYS A 201 2.08 -8.67 -6.49
CA LYS A 201 2.57 -8.80 -7.87
C LYS A 201 3.13 -7.50 -8.42
N PHE A 202 2.50 -6.36 -8.12
CA PHE A 202 2.90 -5.02 -8.57
C PHE A 202 3.74 -4.25 -7.55
N LYS A 203 4.30 -4.92 -6.55
CA LYS A 203 5.22 -4.35 -5.54
C LYS A 203 4.59 -3.22 -4.72
N MET A 204 3.26 -3.19 -4.60
CA MET A 204 2.57 -2.39 -3.61
C MET A 204 2.76 -3.04 -2.25
N ASN A 205 2.79 -2.23 -1.19
CA ASN A 205 3.17 -2.73 0.13
C ASN A 205 2.24 -2.29 1.28
N TYR A 206 1.12 -1.62 0.95
CA TYR A 206 0.15 -1.17 1.95
C TYR A 206 -1.27 -1.44 1.49
N TYR A 207 -2.07 -2.05 2.35
CA TYR A 207 -3.50 -2.16 2.21
C TYR A 207 -4.16 -1.67 3.49
N LEU A 208 -4.85 -0.53 3.43
CA LEU A 208 -5.58 0.04 4.54
C LEU A 208 -7.03 -0.38 4.51
N TYR A 209 -7.41 -1.13 5.52
CA TYR A 209 -8.77 -1.62 5.74
C TYR A 209 -9.53 -0.68 6.66
N GLY A 210 -10.50 0.04 6.12
CA GLY A 210 -11.37 0.97 6.84
C GLY A 210 -12.67 1.23 6.10
N PRO A 211 -13.41 0.17 5.62
CA PRO A 211 -14.66 0.34 4.89
C PRO A 211 -15.71 0.98 5.78
N LYS A 212 -16.33 2.05 5.30
CA LYS A 212 -17.29 2.85 6.09
C LYS A 212 -18.54 2.07 6.53
N ASP A 213 -18.85 0.97 5.85
CA ASP A 213 -20.00 0.10 6.16
C ASP A 213 -19.66 -1.00 7.18
N ASP A 214 -18.40 -1.08 7.65
CA ASP A 214 -18.02 -1.99 8.72
C ASP A 214 -18.38 -1.38 10.09
N PRO A 215 -19.40 -1.89 10.79
CA PRO A 215 -19.83 -1.32 12.06
C PRO A 215 -18.85 -1.58 13.21
N TYR A 216 -17.87 -2.47 13.03
CA TYR A 216 -16.87 -2.82 14.04
C TYR A 216 -15.58 -2.03 13.87
N HIS A 217 -15.37 -1.42 12.71
CA HIS A 217 -14.35 -0.43 12.46
C HIS A 217 -14.81 0.98 12.89
N SER A 218 -16.11 1.25 12.81
CA SER A 218 -16.72 2.55 13.08
C SER A 218 -17.89 2.46 14.05
N CYS A 219 -18.66 3.56 14.18
CA CYS A 219 -19.92 3.59 14.91
C CYS A 219 -20.94 2.62 14.26
N PRO A 220 -21.74 1.90 15.09
CA PRO A 220 -21.82 2.01 16.54
C PRO A 220 -20.94 1.03 17.33
N ASN A 221 -20.31 0.05 16.69
CA ASN A 221 -19.73 -1.12 17.38
C ASN A 221 -18.20 -1.10 17.48
N TRP A 222 -17.53 0.00 17.21
CA TRP A 222 -16.06 0.06 17.29
C TRP A 222 -15.49 -0.34 18.67
N ARG A 223 -16.31 -0.20 19.73
CA ARG A 223 -15.96 -0.60 21.11
C ARG A 223 -16.03 -2.12 21.34
N GLN A 224 -16.58 -2.88 20.38
CA GLN A 224 -16.82 -4.31 20.52
C GLN A 224 -15.79 -5.13 19.70
N PRO A 225 -15.48 -6.37 20.11
CA PRO A 225 -14.72 -7.28 19.26
C PRO A 225 -15.51 -7.62 17.98
N TYR A 226 -14.79 -8.03 16.95
CA TYR A 226 -15.45 -8.59 15.76
C TYR A 226 -16.10 -9.92 16.10
N PRO A 227 -17.25 -10.25 15.48
CA PRO A 227 -17.79 -11.61 15.49
C PRO A 227 -16.75 -12.61 14.95
N GLU A 228 -16.80 -13.86 15.41
CA GLU A 228 -15.78 -14.87 15.10
C GLU A 228 -15.56 -15.06 13.59
N LYS A 229 -16.64 -15.03 12.78
CA LYS A 229 -16.54 -15.13 11.33
C LYS A 229 -15.73 -13.98 10.74
N ASP A 230 -16.01 -12.74 11.16
CA ASP A 230 -15.35 -11.56 10.64
C ASP A 230 -13.92 -11.46 11.14
N ALA A 231 -13.68 -11.86 12.40
CA ALA A 231 -12.33 -12.01 12.94
C ALA A 231 -11.51 -13.05 12.17
N GLY A 232 -12.15 -14.16 11.76
CA GLY A 232 -11.53 -15.16 10.89
C GLY A 232 -11.14 -14.59 9.53
N ASN A 233 -12.04 -13.84 8.90
CA ASN A 233 -11.77 -13.16 7.63
C ASN A 233 -10.58 -12.18 7.76
N ILE A 234 -10.54 -11.38 8.84
CA ILE A 234 -9.42 -10.45 9.07
C ILE A 234 -8.11 -11.21 9.22
N ARG A 235 -8.08 -12.31 9.97
CA ARG A 235 -6.89 -13.15 10.13
C ARG A 235 -6.39 -13.68 8.78
N GLU A 236 -7.30 -14.12 7.91
CA GLU A 236 -6.96 -14.58 6.56
C GLU A 236 -6.38 -13.46 5.68
N LEU A 237 -6.94 -12.23 5.76
CA LEU A 237 -6.39 -11.06 5.07
C LEU A 237 -4.98 -10.72 5.56
N VAL A 238 -4.74 -10.76 6.88
CA VAL A 238 -3.40 -10.54 7.46
C VAL A 238 -2.42 -11.58 6.93
N GLU A 239 -2.80 -12.85 6.89
CA GLU A 239 -1.96 -13.93 6.36
C GLU A 239 -1.67 -13.75 4.86
N ALA A 240 -2.67 -13.38 4.07
CA ALA A 240 -2.50 -13.09 2.64
C ALA A 240 -1.56 -11.89 2.42
N CYS A 241 -1.72 -10.83 3.20
CA CYS A 241 -0.84 -9.67 3.16
C CYS A 241 0.61 -10.05 3.51
N ASN A 242 0.83 -10.84 4.55
CA ASN A 242 2.16 -11.30 4.94
C ASN A 242 2.84 -12.11 3.81
N ARG A 243 2.11 -13.03 3.15
CA ARG A 243 2.63 -13.79 2.00
C ARG A 243 3.02 -12.90 0.82
N ASN A 244 2.30 -11.79 0.63
CA ASN A 244 2.51 -10.84 -0.46
C ASN A 244 3.43 -9.66 -0.10
N ARG A 245 4.03 -9.65 1.10
CA ARG A 245 4.85 -8.54 1.62
C ARG A 245 4.12 -7.21 1.63
N VAL A 246 2.81 -7.25 1.84
CA VAL A 246 1.91 -6.11 2.02
C VAL A 246 1.64 -5.94 3.51
N ASP A 247 1.74 -4.73 4.02
CA ASP A 247 1.37 -4.41 5.40
C ASP A 247 -0.16 -4.24 5.45
N PHE A 248 -0.85 -5.13 6.17
CA PHE A 248 -2.28 -4.97 6.46
C PHE A 248 -2.45 -3.91 7.54
N VAL A 249 -2.99 -2.75 7.16
CA VAL A 249 -3.27 -1.66 8.09
C VAL A 249 -4.75 -1.68 8.45
N TRP A 250 -5.05 -2.01 9.70
CA TRP A 250 -6.41 -1.92 10.18
C TRP A 250 -6.70 -0.51 10.71
N ALA A 251 -7.74 0.14 10.18
CA ALA A 251 -8.16 1.45 10.62
C ALA A 251 -9.34 1.38 11.57
N ILE A 252 -9.45 2.34 12.49
CA ILE A 252 -10.64 2.61 13.31
C ILE A 252 -11.14 4.02 13.05
N HIS A 253 -12.45 4.20 13.04
CA HIS A 253 -13.12 5.48 12.81
C HIS A 253 -14.05 5.84 13.98
N PRO A 254 -13.51 6.23 15.14
CA PRO A 254 -14.29 6.43 16.36
C PRO A 254 -14.93 7.83 16.46
N GLY A 255 -14.57 8.76 15.55
CA GLY A 255 -14.82 10.18 15.69
C GLY A 255 -16.28 10.62 15.75
N GLN A 256 -17.20 9.78 15.28
CA GLN A 256 -18.63 10.08 15.28
C GLN A 256 -19.23 10.15 16.71
N ASP A 257 -18.77 9.30 17.64
CA ASP A 257 -19.40 9.11 18.94
C ASP A 257 -18.42 8.94 20.12
N ILE A 258 -17.14 9.20 19.88
CA ILE A 258 -16.12 9.16 20.95
C ILE A 258 -16.39 10.21 22.02
N LYS A 259 -16.39 9.80 23.29
CA LYS A 259 -16.69 10.67 24.44
C LYS A 259 -15.46 11.35 25.04
N TRP A 260 -14.27 11.02 24.56
CA TRP A 260 -13.00 11.57 25.04
C TRP A 260 -12.75 11.36 26.56
N ASN A 261 -13.22 10.25 27.11
CA ASN A 261 -13.04 9.84 28.51
C ASN A 261 -12.18 8.58 28.62
N GLU A 262 -11.82 8.21 29.85
CA GLU A 262 -11.02 7.03 30.13
C GLU A 262 -11.70 5.71 29.77
N GLU A 263 -13.02 5.66 29.73
CA GLU A 263 -13.75 4.47 29.30
C GLU A 263 -13.55 4.22 27.81
N ASP A 264 -13.76 5.25 26.98
CA ASP A 264 -13.56 5.13 25.53
C ASP A 264 -12.10 4.90 25.17
N TYR A 265 -11.17 5.51 25.90
CA TYR A 265 -9.75 5.21 25.74
C TYR A 265 -9.43 3.73 25.99
N ARG A 266 -9.95 3.15 27.08
CA ARG A 266 -9.78 1.71 27.37
C ARG A 266 -10.43 0.83 26.30
N ASN A 267 -11.61 1.21 25.81
CA ASN A 267 -12.27 0.48 24.72
C ASN A 267 -11.41 0.48 23.45
N LEU A 268 -10.79 1.62 23.13
CA LEU A 268 -9.90 1.75 21.99
C LEU A 268 -8.64 0.87 22.12
N VAL A 269 -7.99 0.91 23.28
CA VAL A 269 -6.82 0.05 23.56
C VAL A 269 -7.21 -1.43 23.52
N ASN A 270 -8.36 -1.80 24.06
CA ASN A 270 -8.87 -3.18 24.01
C ASN A 270 -9.10 -3.60 22.55
N LYS A 271 -9.70 -2.73 21.74
CA LYS A 271 -9.92 -3.00 20.32
C LYS A 271 -8.60 -3.24 19.58
N PHE A 272 -7.61 -2.41 19.83
CA PHE A 272 -6.27 -2.57 19.24
C PHE A 272 -5.60 -3.88 19.70
N ASN A 273 -5.76 -4.27 20.95
CA ASN A 273 -5.26 -5.56 21.44
C ASN A 273 -5.95 -6.74 20.74
N TRP A 274 -7.27 -6.72 20.56
CA TRP A 274 -7.97 -7.77 19.81
C TRP A 274 -7.46 -7.87 18.38
N MET A 275 -7.25 -6.75 17.70
CA MET A 275 -6.71 -6.75 16.34
C MET A 275 -5.25 -7.23 16.31
N TYR A 276 -4.44 -6.85 17.30
CA TYR A 276 -3.07 -7.35 17.46
C TYR A 276 -3.04 -8.88 17.62
N ASP A 277 -3.95 -9.44 18.39
CA ASP A 277 -4.10 -10.88 18.60
C ASP A 277 -4.55 -11.63 17.33
N LEU A 278 -5.23 -10.94 16.41
CA LEU A 278 -5.54 -11.43 15.05
C LEU A 278 -4.34 -11.35 14.09
N GLY A 279 -3.20 -10.82 14.53
CA GLY A 279 -1.98 -10.70 13.73
C GLY A 279 -1.74 -9.32 13.12
N VAL A 280 -2.62 -8.35 13.32
CA VAL A 280 -2.43 -6.97 12.82
C VAL A 280 -1.22 -6.34 13.49
N ARG A 281 -0.38 -5.66 12.70
CA ARG A 281 0.83 -4.96 13.17
C ARG A 281 0.88 -3.50 12.73
N SER A 282 -0.04 -3.07 11.89
CA SER A 282 -0.15 -1.67 11.44
C SER A 282 -1.56 -1.14 11.69
N PHE A 283 -1.65 0.04 12.29
CA PHE A 283 -2.91 0.61 12.76
C PHE A 283 -3.09 2.03 12.26
N ALA A 284 -4.34 2.37 11.92
CA ALA A 284 -4.72 3.74 11.57
C ALA A 284 -5.92 4.21 12.40
N ILE A 285 -6.03 5.52 12.58
CA ILE A 285 -7.19 6.17 13.15
C ILE A 285 -7.70 7.21 12.15
N PHE A 286 -8.97 7.09 11.79
CA PHE A 286 -9.62 7.98 10.87
C PHE A 286 -10.54 8.95 11.59
N PHE A 287 -10.38 10.24 11.30
CA PHE A 287 -11.23 11.34 11.78
C PHE A 287 -11.81 12.14 10.60
N ASP A 288 -11.77 11.56 9.39
CA ASP A 288 -12.37 12.13 8.21
C ASP A 288 -13.91 12.04 8.26
N ASP A 289 -14.58 12.95 7.57
CA ASP A 289 -16.04 12.98 7.37
C ASP A 289 -16.89 12.95 8.66
N ILE A 290 -16.39 13.57 9.72
CA ILE A 290 -17.08 13.67 11.01
C ILE A 290 -17.46 15.12 11.35
N SER A 291 -18.23 15.30 12.41
CA SER A 291 -18.63 16.60 12.92
C SER A 291 -18.60 16.66 14.45
N GLY A 292 -18.77 17.86 15.00
CA GLY A 292 -18.86 18.08 16.44
C GLY A 292 -17.52 17.93 17.16
N GLU A 293 -17.53 17.41 18.37
CA GLU A 293 -16.33 17.28 19.24
C GLU A 293 -15.28 16.31 18.70
N GLY A 294 -15.66 15.40 17.82
CA GLY A 294 -14.73 14.49 17.15
C GLY A 294 -13.69 15.21 16.31
N THR A 295 -14.00 16.41 15.81
CA THR A 295 -13.11 17.22 14.96
C THR A 295 -12.06 18.03 15.72
N ASN A 296 -12.03 17.95 17.05
CA ASN A 296 -11.13 18.76 17.88
C ASN A 296 -9.68 18.27 17.75
N PRO A 297 -8.79 19.02 17.10
CA PRO A 297 -7.41 18.57 16.82
C PRO A 297 -6.56 18.39 18.07
N ASN A 298 -6.83 19.14 19.17
CA ASN A 298 -6.11 18.95 20.42
C ASN A 298 -6.47 17.61 21.07
N LYS A 299 -7.75 17.22 21.02
CA LYS A 299 -8.20 15.92 21.54
C LYS A 299 -7.69 14.77 20.66
N GLN A 300 -7.71 14.95 19.34
CA GLN A 300 -7.19 13.97 18.40
C GLN A 300 -5.69 13.72 18.64
N THR A 301 -4.86 14.77 18.67
CA THR A 301 -3.42 14.61 18.87
C THR A 301 -3.06 14.09 20.26
N ALA A 302 -3.79 14.48 21.31
CA ALA A 302 -3.59 13.91 22.65
C ALA A 302 -3.89 12.41 22.70
N LEU A 303 -4.98 11.96 22.06
CA LEU A 303 -5.33 10.55 21.94
C LEU A 303 -4.28 9.76 21.18
N LEU A 304 -3.85 10.29 20.02
CA LEU A 304 -2.85 9.65 19.16
C LEU A 304 -1.51 9.49 19.87
N ASN A 305 -1.02 10.54 20.54
CA ASN A 305 0.23 10.50 21.31
C ASN A 305 0.14 9.49 22.46
N ARG A 306 -0.99 9.46 23.16
CA ARG A 306 -1.19 8.51 24.26
C ARG A 306 -1.20 7.06 23.73
N LEU A 307 -1.88 6.78 22.63
CA LEU A 307 -1.86 5.46 22.00
C LEU A 307 -0.47 5.07 21.51
N HIS A 308 0.28 6.04 20.97
CA HIS A 308 1.65 5.81 20.56
C HIS A 308 2.51 5.34 21.74
N GLU A 309 2.41 5.99 22.91
CA GLU A 309 3.15 5.61 24.10
C GLU A 309 2.65 4.30 24.72
N ASP A 310 1.33 4.17 24.92
CA ASP A 310 0.74 3.07 25.70
C ASP A 310 0.58 1.78 24.90
N PHE A 311 0.55 1.85 23.55
CA PHE A 311 0.33 0.68 22.69
C PHE A 311 1.47 0.47 21.70
N VAL A 312 1.81 1.46 20.85
CA VAL A 312 2.77 1.26 19.76
C VAL A 312 4.16 0.96 20.29
N LYS A 313 4.65 1.75 21.25
CA LYS A 313 5.98 1.56 21.83
C LYS A 313 6.09 0.30 22.70
N VAL A 314 4.96 -0.22 23.18
CA VAL A 314 4.92 -1.37 24.09
C VAL A 314 4.77 -2.71 23.38
N LYS A 315 4.04 -2.73 22.25
CA LYS A 315 3.74 -3.96 21.51
C LYS A 315 4.82 -4.28 20.49
N GLU A 316 5.30 -5.50 20.52
CA GLU A 316 6.34 -5.96 19.58
C GLU A 316 5.86 -5.96 18.14
N GLY A 317 6.67 -5.41 17.25
CA GLY A 317 6.44 -5.42 15.81
C GLY A 317 5.35 -4.48 15.31
N VAL A 318 4.78 -3.62 16.18
CA VAL A 318 3.77 -2.64 15.77
C VAL A 318 4.46 -1.47 15.07
N ALA A 319 3.99 -1.16 13.86
CA ALA A 319 4.45 -0.02 13.07
C ALA A 319 3.95 1.31 13.65
N PRO A 320 4.58 2.46 13.32
CA PRO A 320 4.07 3.77 13.67
C PRO A 320 2.61 3.95 13.24
N LEU A 321 1.82 4.65 14.08
CA LEU A 321 0.42 4.94 13.77
C LEU A 321 0.28 5.75 12.47
N ILE A 322 -0.87 5.60 11.85
CA ILE A 322 -1.31 6.42 10.74
C ILE A 322 -2.59 7.15 11.16
N VAL A 323 -2.71 8.42 10.85
CA VAL A 323 -3.92 9.19 11.08
C VAL A 323 -4.43 9.84 9.81
N CYS A 324 -5.74 9.74 9.57
CA CYS A 324 -6.43 10.65 8.66
C CYS A 324 -7.09 11.74 9.50
N PRO A 325 -6.58 12.99 9.49
CA PRO A 325 -7.18 14.08 10.24
C PRO A 325 -8.52 14.49 9.62
N THR A 326 -9.33 15.23 10.34
CA THR A 326 -10.58 15.78 9.80
C THR A 326 -10.31 16.71 8.62
N ASP A 327 -9.27 17.51 8.70
CA ASP A 327 -8.85 18.44 7.64
C ASP A 327 -7.70 17.84 6.84
N TYR A 328 -7.99 16.82 6.03
CA TYR A 328 -6.99 16.05 5.27
C TYR A 328 -6.67 16.62 3.88
N SER A 329 -7.21 17.80 3.54
CA SER A 329 -6.92 18.51 2.29
C SER A 329 -6.79 20.01 2.52
N LYS A 330 -6.09 20.72 1.63
CA LYS A 330 -5.94 22.19 1.69
C LYS A 330 -7.27 22.93 1.62
N LEU A 331 -8.25 22.37 0.90
CA LEU A 331 -9.60 22.94 0.81
C LEU A 331 -10.26 23.07 2.18
N TRP A 332 -9.98 22.15 3.11
CA TRP A 332 -10.61 22.07 4.43
C TRP A 332 -9.70 22.62 5.52
N ALA A 333 -8.39 22.58 5.26
CA ALA A 333 -7.41 23.05 6.21
C ALA A 333 -7.48 24.58 6.36
N ASN A 334 -7.46 25.02 7.62
CA ASN A 334 -7.27 26.41 7.93
C ASN A 334 -5.76 26.73 7.93
N PRO A 335 -5.26 27.56 7.01
CA PRO A 335 -3.82 27.84 6.89
C PRO A 335 -3.27 28.72 8.01
N THR A 336 -4.11 29.17 8.96
CA THR A 336 -3.64 30.02 10.08
C THR A 336 -2.89 29.20 11.13
N PRO A 337 -2.03 29.84 11.95
CA PRO A 337 -1.35 29.16 13.07
C PRO A 337 -2.30 28.58 14.14
N LYS A 338 -3.59 28.87 14.06
CA LYS A 338 -4.66 28.33 14.92
C LYS A 338 -5.45 27.21 14.24
N GLY A 339 -5.15 26.89 13.00
CA GLY A 339 -5.77 25.81 12.26
C GLY A 339 -5.41 24.43 12.80
N SER A 340 -6.20 23.43 12.44
CA SER A 340 -6.03 22.05 12.89
C SER A 340 -4.66 21.48 12.51
N LEU A 341 -4.20 21.69 11.28
CA LEU A 341 -2.89 21.20 10.81
C LEU A 341 -1.72 21.84 11.58
N ALA A 342 -1.82 23.13 11.95
CA ALA A 342 -0.80 23.78 12.77
C ALA A 342 -0.77 23.20 14.20
N ILE A 343 -1.90 22.75 14.73
CA ILE A 343 -1.97 22.03 16.00
C ILE A 343 -1.33 20.66 15.86
N TYR A 344 -1.68 19.90 14.83
CA TYR A 344 -1.02 18.62 14.51
C TYR A 344 0.51 18.78 14.43
N GLY A 345 0.98 19.72 13.64
CA GLY A 345 2.43 19.97 13.48
C GLY A 345 3.17 20.39 14.75
N LYS A 346 2.47 20.93 15.76
CA LYS A 346 3.06 21.33 17.05
C LYS A 346 2.99 20.24 18.12
N THR A 347 1.96 19.40 18.09
CA THR A 347 1.61 18.56 19.24
C THR A 347 1.65 17.06 18.95
N LEU A 348 1.55 16.66 17.68
CA LEU A 348 1.60 15.24 17.30
C LEU A 348 3.04 14.72 17.39
N ASP A 349 3.21 13.50 17.88
CA ASP A 349 4.50 12.81 17.83
C ASP A 349 4.95 12.67 16.35
N PRO A 350 6.17 13.09 16.01
CA PRO A 350 6.64 13.14 14.61
C PRO A 350 6.78 11.77 13.95
N SER A 351 6.72 10.67 14.70
CA SER A 351 6.71 9.32 14.16
C SER A 351 5.33 8.87 13.64
N ILE A 352 4.26 9.59 13.99
CA ILE A 352 2.91 9.28 13.53
C ILE A 352 2.71 9.84 12.11
N ASN A 353 2.36 8.97 11.17
CA ASN A 353 2.13 9.35 9.78
C ASN A 353 0.76 10.02 9.61
N VAL A 354 0.71 11.10 8.83
CA VAL A 354 -0.52 11.87 8.59
C VAL A 354 -0.93 11.77 7.13
N PHE A 355 -2.18 11.43 6.87
CA PHE A 355 -2.73 11.45 5.51
C PHE A 355 -2.98 12.88 5.03
N TRP A 356 -2.67 13.09 3.76
CA TRP A 356 -2.93 14.33 3.06
C TRP A 356 -3.27 14.05 1.59
N THR A 357 -4.34 14.67 1.08
CA THR A 357 -4.80 14.46 -0.30
C THR A 357 -4.41 15.58 -1.27
N GLY A 358 -3.70 16.60 -0.79
CA GLY A 358 -3.31 17.76 -1.61
C GLY A 358 -4.31 18.91 -1.55
N ASP A 359 -4.49 19.63 -2.65
CA ASP A 359 -5.30 20.84 -2.69
C ASP A 359 -6.79 20.59 -2.46
N VAL A 360 -7.29 19.46 -2.92
CA VAL A 360 -8.70 19.03 -2.80
C VAL A 360 -8.77 17.56 -2.37
N VAL A 361 -9.98 17.05 -2.16
CA VAL A 361 -10.20 15.65 -1.72
C VAL A 361 -9.63 14.65 -2.74
N CYS A 362 -9.83 14.90 -4.04
CA CYS A 362 -9.29 14.11 -5.14
C CYS A 362 -8.34 14.99 -5.95
N SER A 363 -7.13 15.16 -5.46
CA SER A 363 -6.10 15.96 -6.14
C SER A 363 -5.34 15.14 -7.17
N ASP A 364 -4.93 15.78 -8.26
CA ASP A 364 -3.94 15.22 -9.16
C ASP A 364 -2.58 15.10 -8.45
N LEU A 365 -1.84 14.03 -8.76
CA LEU A 365 -0.50 13.82 -8.22
C LEU A 365 0.50 14.58 -9.09
N THR A 366 0.63 15.88 -8.86
CA THR A 366 1.62 16.74 -9.49
C THR A 366 2.67 17.19 -8.47
N ARG A 367 3.78 17.77 -8.95
CA ARG A 367 4.80 18.34 -8.06
C ARG A 367 4.18 19.44 -7.19
N GLU A 368 3.34 20.29 -7.78
CA GLU A 368 2.69 21.41 -7.10
C GLU A 368 1.78 20.93 -5.97
N THR A 369 0.96 19.91 -6.22
CA THR A 369 0.03 19.36 -5.20
C THR A 369 0.74 18.61 -4.08
N MET A 370 1.97 18.16 -4.31
CA MET A 370 2.77 17.41 -3.32
C MET A 370 3.72 18.29 -2.51
N THR A 371 4.02 19.51 -2.96
CA THR A 371 5.01 20.41 -2.33
C THR A 371 4.44 21.78 -1.92
N GLY A 372 3.14 22.01 -2.20
CA GLY A 372 2.44 23.29 -1.99
C GLY A 372 2.10 23.65 -0.57
#